data_cea98308ae291a4f298e11c8335a4185
#
_entry.id   cea98308ae291a4f298e11c8335a4185
#
_cell.length_a   1.000
_cell.length_b   1.000
_cell.length_c   1.000
_cell.angle_alpha   90.00
_cell.angle_beta   90.00
_cell.angle_gamma   90.00
#
_symmetry.space_group_name_H-M   'P 1'
#
loop_
_entity.id
_entity.type
_entity.pdbx_description
1 polymer ?
#
loop_
_entity_poly.entity_id
_entity_poly.type
_entity_poly.pdbx_seq_one_letter_code
_entity_poly.pdbx_strand_id
1 'polypeptide(L)'
;MTINDQLVRAYLDSESMEKYRDEWLFHALETGKNVFEYPAQSAQMAKNVEMLWRAFEEAARDFQPANVAIWDALFPNWPSIPVHIDLIVGFPKPYDAVTMKDAAGHTHIVLDLIRWCDYGMPKDAEGVVRNLLAHEMTHAFIAARCPEADAAADGKDYRPKLDGLTFHEG
;
A
#
# COMPACT_ATOMS: atom_id res chain seq x y z
N MET A 1 7.17 -10.12 -6.65
CA MET A 1 6.59 -8.78 -6.37
C MET A 1 6.51 -8.01 -7.66
N THR A 2 5.40 -7.34 -7.96
CA THR A 2 5.21 -6.50 -9.13
C THR A 2 4.85 -5.08 -8.68
N ILE A 3 5.34 -4.06 -9.40
CA ILE A 3 5.01 -2.66 -9.11
C ILE A 3 4.18 -2.12 -10.27
N ASN A 4 3.05 -1.50 -9.93
CA ASN A 4 2.27 -0.66 -10.81
C ASN A 4 2.45 0.80 -10.36
N ASP A 5 3.03 1.61 -11.20
CA ASP A 5 3.37 3.02 -10.94
C ASP A 5 2.74 3.99 -11.97
N GLN A 6 1.77 3.50 -12.73
CA GLN A 6 1.17 4.23 -13.84
C GLN A 6 0.58 5.59 -13.41
N LEU A 7 -0.10 5.63 -12.25
CA LEU A 7 -0.68 6.86 -11.72
C LEU A 7 0.39 7.87 -11.27
N VAL A 8 1.48 7.37 -10.69
CA VAL A 8 2.61 8.22 -10.29
C VAL A 8 3.29 8.83 -11.50
N ARG A 9 3.56 8.03 -12.55
CA ARG A 9 4.13 8.54 -13.81
C ARG A 9 3.24 9.61 -14.45
N ALA A 10 1.95 9.33 -14.57
CA ALA A 10 0.99 10.28 -15.12
C ALA A 10 0.98 11.61 -14.34
N TYR A 11 1.05 11.55 -13.02
CA TYR A 11 1.16 12.73 -12.18
C TYR A 11 2.46 13.51 -12.45
N LEU A 12 3.61 12.83 -12.51
CA LEU A 12 4.91 13.47 -12.75
C LEU A 12 4.98 14.09 -14.15
N ASP A 13 4.39 13.44 -15.15
CA ASP A 13 4.32 13.92 -16.52
C ASP A 13 3.24 15.00 -16.75
N SER A 14 2.57 15.43 -15.66
CA SER A 14 1.47 16.42 -15.71
C SER A 14 0.32 16.00 -16.63
N GLU A 15 0.07 14.72 -16.76
CA GLU A 15 -1.07 14.21 -17.49
C GLU A 15 -2.39 14.44 -16.74
N SER A 16 -3.52 14.45 -17.47
CA SER A 16 -4.82 14.50 -16.83
C SER A 16 -5.08 13.21 -16.03
N MET A 17 -5.30 13.38 -14.73
CA MET A 17 -5.66 12.28 -13.84
C MET A 17 -7.11 11.82 -13.98
N GLU A 18 -7.95 12.59 -14.71
CA GLU A 18 -9.38 12.30 -14.91
C GLU A 18 -9.61 10.91 -15.52
N LYS A 19 -8.74 10.47 -16.43
CA LYS A 19 -8.83 9.16 -17.09
C LYS A 19 -8.66 7.98 -16.14
N TYR A 20 -8.11 8.20 -14.93
CA TYR A 20 -7.88 7.17 -13.92
C TYR A 20 -8.95 7.13 -12.83
N ARG A 21 -9.95 8.02 -12.91
CA ARG A 21 -10.99 8.15 -11.88
C ARG A 21 -11.76 6.84 -11.63
N ASP A 22 -11.94 6.06 -12.69
CA ASP A 22 -12.70 4.81 -12.63
C ASP A 22 -11.83 3.57 -12.36
N GLU A 23 -10.57 3.78 -11.94
CA GLU A 23 -9.69 2.68 -11.51
C GLU A 23 -10.29 1.97 -10.29
N TRP A 24 -10.27 0.64 -10.32
CA TRP A 24 -10.89 -0.20 -9.29
C TRP A 24 -10.39 0.12 -7.87
N LEU A 25 -9.12 0.52 -7.72
CA LEU A 25 -8.50 0.87 -6.44
C LEU A 25 -9.26 1.98 -5.70
N PHE A 26 -9.76 2.97 -6.42
CA PHE A 26 -10.51 4.07 -5.81
C PHE A 26 -11.92 3.66 -5.43
N HIS A 27 -12.54 2.76 -6.20
CA HIS A 27 -13.87 2.23 -5.91
C HIS A 27 -13.89 1.23 -4.76
N ALA A 28 -12.82 0.46 -4.58
CA ALA A 28 -12.72 -0.54 -3.53
C ALA A 28 -12.80 0.05 -2.11
N LEU A 29 -12.40 1.32 -1.92
CA LEU A 29 -12.46 2.03 -0.64
C LEU A 29 -13.59 3.06 -0.56
N GLU A 30 -14.45 3.16 -1.57
CA GLU A 30 -15.58 4.08 -1.56
C GLU A 30 -16.61 3.67 -0.50
N THR A 31 -16.71 4.47 0.54
CA THR A 31 -17.78 4.40 1.54
C THR A 31 -18.83 5.46 1.27
N GLY A 32 -19.14 5.75 0.02
CA GLY A 32 -20.13 6.73 -0.43
C GLY A 32 -19.77 8.21 -0.23
N LYS A 33 -18.65 8.50 0.45
CA LYS A 33 -18.15 9.87 0.70
C LYS A 33 -16.69 10.06 0.29
N ASN A 34 -15.97 8.98 0.10
CA ASN A 34 -14.56 9.03 -0.28
C ASN A 34 -14.47 8.95 -1.79
N VAL A 35 -13.96 9.98 -2.40
CA VAL A 35 -13.75 10.07 -3.83
C VAL A 35 -12.28 10.30 -4.13
N PHE A 36 -11.86 9.89 -5.32
CA PHE A 36 -10.55 10.23 -5.83
C PHE A 36 -10.33 11.75 -5.80
N GLU A 37 -9.26 12.19 -5.15
CA GLU A 37 -8.88 13.59 -5.08
C GLU A 37 -7.81 13.88 -6.12
N TYR A 38 -8.09 14.82 -7.05
CA TYR A 38 -7.09 15.29 -7.98
C TYR A 38 -6.02 16.10 -7.24
N PRO A 39 -4.80 15.58 -7.08
CA PRO A 39 -3.78 16.30 -6.31
C PRO A 39 -3.25 17.47 -7.09
N ALA A 40 -3.18 18.64 -6.43
CA ALA A 40 -2.51 19.79 -7.00
C ALA A 40 -1.01 19.50 -7.17
N GLN A 41 -0.49 19.76 -8.36
CA GLN A 41 0.93 19.60 -8.64
C GLN A 41 1.69 20.89 -8.34
N SER A 42 2.79 20.78 -7.62
CA SER A 42 3.82 21.81 -7.52
C SER A 42 5.19 21.19 -7.81
N ALA A 43 6.14 21.99 -8.26
CA ALA A 43 7.49 21.50 -8.56
C ALA A 43 8.14 20.80 -7.34
N GLN A 44 7.89 21.28 -6.12
CA GLN A 44 8.41 20.68 -4.90
C GLN A 44 7.71 19.34 -4.61
N MET A 45 6.38 19.27 -4.78
CA MET A 45 5.63 18.03 -4.55
C MET A 45 6.04 16.97 -5.59
N ALA A 46 6.14 17.34 -6.87
CA ALA A 46 6.61 16.42 -7.90
C ALA A 46 7.99 15.83 -7.59
N LYS A 47 8.93 16.66 -7.14
CA LYS A 47 10.25 16.20 -6.71
C LYS A 47 10.19 15.23 -5.53
N ASN A 48 9.34 15.50 -4.53
CA ASN A 48 9.18 14.65 -3.37
C ASN A 48 8.56 13.29 -3.77
N VAL A 49 7.51 13.32 -4.59
CA VAL A 49 6.87 12.11 -5.14
C VAL A 49 7.86 11.28 -5.94
N GLU A 50 8.66 11.90 -6.83
CA GLU A 50 9.68 11.20 -7.60
C GLU A 50 10.72 10.54 -6.69
N MET A 51 11.16 11.21 -5.64
CA MET A 51 12.15 10.66 -4.70
C MET A 51 11.58 9.42 -3.97
N LEU A 52 10.34 9.48 -3.48
CA LEU A 52 9.69 8.34 -2.85
C LEU A 52 9.46 7.20 -3.86
N TRP A 53 8.98 7.51 -5.05
CA TRP A 53 8.80 6.52 -6.12
C TRP A 53 10.09 5.74 -6.40
N ARG A 54 11.23 6.42 -6.57
CA ARG A 54 12.53 5.77 -6.78
C ARG A 54 12.93 4.90 -5.60
N ALA A 55 12.71 5.37 -4.37
CA ALA A 55 12.99 4.58 -3.17
C ALA A 55 12.12 3.30 -3.11
N PHE A 56 10.85 3.36 -3.53
CA PHE A 56 9.98 2.18 -3.63
C PHE A 56 10.43 1.21 -4.71
N GLU A 57 10.78 1.69 -5.91
CA GLU A 57 11.32 0.84 -6.97
C GLU A 57 12.56 0.08 -6.52
N GLU A 58 13.48 0.76 -5.81
CA GLU A 58 14.71 0.16 -5.32
C GLU A 58 14.44 -0.84 -4.19
N ALA A 59 13.67 -0.44 -3.17
CA ALA A 59 13.34 -1.31 -2.05
C ALA A 59 12.57 -2.57 -2.46
N ALA A 60 11.67 -2.47 -3.44
CA ALA A 60 10.89 -3.62 -3.90
C ALA A 60 11.67 -4.56 -4.82
N ARG A 61 12.69 -4.07 -5.52
CA ARG A 61 13.52 -4.90 -6.41
C ARG A 61 14.25 -6.00 -5.66
N ASP A 62 14.83 -5.64 -4.53
CA ASP A 62 15.66 -6.51 -3.71
C ASP A 62 15.14 -6.55 -2.26
N PHE A 63 13.80 -6.61 -2.11
CA PHE A 63 13.19 -6.61 -0.78
C PHE A 63 13.72 -7.73 0.08
N GLN A 64 14.24 -7.36 1.23
CA GLN A 64 14.67 -8.26 2.29
C GLN A 64 14.19 -7.70 3.63
N PRO A 65 13.43 -8.46 4.42
CA PRO A 65 13.06 -8.03 5.76
C PRO A 65 14.29 -7.94 6.66
N ALA A 66 14.27 -7.06 7.63
CA ALA A 66 15.40 -6.85 8.55
C ALA A 66 15.79 -8.12 9.33
N ASN A 67 14.82 -9.00 9.60
CA ASN A 67 15.01 -10.25 10.31
C ASN A 67 14.53 -11.45 9.49
N VAL A 68 15.24 -11.77 8.42
CA VAL A 68 14.90 -12.86 7.48
C VAL A 68 14.58 -14.16 8.21
N ALA A 69 15.37 -14.56 9.22
CA ALA A 69 15.14 -15.80 9.96
C ALA A 69 13.79 -15.84 10.71
N ILE A 70 13.33 -14.69 11.22
CA ILE A 70 12.00 -14.57 11.84
C ILE A 70 10.92 -14.67 10.77
N TRP A 71 11.11 -14.00 9.64
CA TRP A 71 10.16 -14.05 8.53
C TRP A 71 10.04 -15.47 7.96
N ASP A 72 11.14 -16.18 7.77
CA ASP A 72 11.14 -17.58 7.31
C ASP A 72 10.41 -18.51 8.28
N ALA A 73 10.51 -18.24 9.58
CA ALA A 73 9.82 -19.02 10.59
C ALA A 73 8.31 -18.71 10.66
N LEU A 74 7.92 -17.44 10.52
CA LEU A 74 6.53 -17.01 10.59
C LEU A 74 5.78 -17.23 9.28
N PHE A 75 6.44 -16.96 8.16
CA PHE A 75 5.86 -17.00 6.82
C PHE A 75 6.65 -17.90 5.87
N PRO A 76 6.63 -19.23 6.08
CA PRO A 76 7.32 -20.15 5.18
C PRO A 76 6.92 -19.91 3.73
N ASN A 77 7.89 -19.84 2.82
CA ASN A 77 7.70 -19.53 1.39
C ASN A 77 7.21 -18.12 1.06
N TRP A 78 7.39 -17.14 1.96
CA TRP A 78 7.02 -15.75 1.72
C TRP A 78 7.54 -15.18 0.37
N PRO A 79 8.73 -15.54 -0.15
CA PRO A 79 9.20 -15.05 -1.44
C PRO A 79 8.33 -15.51 -2.63
N SER A 80 7.53 -16.57 -2.44
CA SER A 80 6.66 -17.14 -3.48
C SER A 80 5.24 -16.60 -3.44
N ILE A 81 4.89 -15.82 -2.42
CA ILE A 81 3.55 -15.23 -2.32
C ILE A 81 3.49 -14.04 -3.29
N PRO A 82 2.57 -14.07 -4.28
CA PRO A 82 2.43 -12.97 -5.21
C PRO A 82 1.84 -11.74 -4.50
N VAL A 83 2.57 -10.64 -4.53
CA VAL A 83 2.13 -9.36 -4.01
C VAL A 83 2.28 -8.31 -5.11
N HIS A 84 1.23 -7.53 -5.34
CA HIS A 84 1.21 -6.39 -6.24
C HIS A 84 1.35 -5.11 -5.40
N ILE A 85 2.26 -4.24 -5.79
CA ILE A 85 2.43 -2.92 -5.16
C ILE A 85 1.89 -1.89 -6.14
N ASP A 86 0.85 -1.16 -5.73
CA ASP A 86 0.27 -0.09 -6.51
C ASP A 86 0.68 1.25 -5.90
N LEU A 87 1.58 1.95 -6.56
CA LEU A 87 1.98 3.30 -6.19
C LEU A 87 1.03 4.28 -6.85
N ILE A 88 0.32 5.05 -6.05
CA ILE A 88 -0.73 5.95 -6.52
C ILE A 88 -0.56 7.36 -5.99
N VAL A 89 -1.41 8.24 -6.50
CA VAL A 89 -1.63 9.61 -6.01
C VAL A 89 -3.14 9.89 -6.01
N GLY A 90 -3.63 10.59 -4.98
CA GLY A 90 -5.04 10.98 -4.92
C GLY A 90 -5.97 9.98 -4.25
N PHE A 91 -5.46 9.14 -3.36
CA PHE A 91 -6.26 8.18 -2.61
C PHE A 91 -7.22 8.90 -1.64
N PRO A 92 -8.45 8.37 -1.43
CA PRO A 92 -9.40 8.99 -0.53
C PRO A 92 -8.86 9.07 0.91
N LYS A 93 -9.07 10.21 1.57
CA LYS A 93 -8.74 10.33 3.00
C LYS A 93 -9.62 9.40 3.84
N PRO A 94 -9.12 8.83 4.92
CA PRO A 94 -7.82 9.07 5.56
C PRO A 94 -6.68 8.13 5.10
N TYR A 95 -6.89 7.37 4.05
CA TYR A 95 -5.97 6.31 3.64
C TYR A 95 -4.68 6.87 3.02
N ASP A 96 -3.55 6.33 3.43
CA ASP A 96 -2.21 6.61 2.91
C ASP A 96 -1.52 5.33 2.43
N ALA A 97 -1.80 4.21 3.10
CA ALA A 97 -1.43 2.86 2.71
C ALA A 97 -2.57 1.90 3.06
N VAL A 98 -2.73 0.84 2.28
CA VAL A 98 -3.70 -0.22 2.58
C VAL A 98 -3.33 -1.50 1.85
N THR A 99 -3.50 -2.63 2.52
CA THR A 99 -3.47 -3.96 1.92
C THR A 99 -4.90 -4.40 1.60
N MET A 100 -5.16 -4.80 0.36
CA MET A 100 -6.49 -5.20 -0.11
C MET A 100 -6.42 -6.30 -1.16
N LYS A 101 -7.56 -6.92 -1.46
CA LYS A 101 -7.68 -7.93 -2.52
C LYS A 101 -8.52 -7.41 -3.68
N ASP A 102 -8.09 -7.71 -4.89
CA ASP A 102 -8.91 -7.48 -6.08
C ASP A 102 -10.05 -8.51 -6.20
N ALA A 103 -10.90 -8.36 -7.20
CA ALA A 103 -12.01 -9.29 -7.45
C ALA A 103 -11.57 -10.72 -7.79
N ALA A 104 -10.32 -10.91 -8.20
CA ALA A 104 -9.72 -12.23 -8.47
C ALA A 104 -9.04 -12.83 -7.24
N GLY A 105 -8.96 -12.08 -6.12
CA GLY A 105 -8.32 -12.50 -4.87
C GLY A 105 -6.82 -12.24 -4.81
N HIS A 106 -6.25 -11.48 -5.75
CA HIS A 106 -4.85 -11.10 -5.69
C HIS A 106 -4.65 -10.03 -4.60
N THR A 107 -3.55 -10.14 -3.88
CA THR A 107 -3.20 -9.19 -2.83
C THR A 107 -2.47 -7.99 -3.42
N HIS A 108 -2.98 -6.80 -3.08
CA HIS A 108 -2.44 -5.50 -3.46
C HIS A 108 -2.05 -4.71 -2.22
N ILE A 109 -0.87 -4.13 -2.24
CA ILE A 109 -0.42 -3.11 -1.30
C ILE A 109 -0.51 -1.77 -2.04
N VAL A 110 -1.43 -0.92 -1.63
CA VAL A 110 -1.71 0.37 -2.26
C VAL A 110 -1.12 1.48 -1.41
N LEU A 111 -0.31 2.36 -2.02
CA LEU A 111 0.45 3.39 -1.31
C LEU A 111 0.28 4.73 -2.01
N ASP A 112 -0.25 5.74 -1.31
CA ASP A 112 -0.37 7.10 -1.85
C ASP A 112 0.86 7.94 -1.54
N LEU A 113 1.68 8.20 -2.54
CA LEU A 113 2.95 8.91 -2.37
C LEU A 113 2.77 10.38 -1.97
N ILE A 114 1.65 11.02 -2.31
CA ILE A 114 1.38 12.40 -1.87
C ILE A 114 1.05 12.43 -0.38
N ARG A 115 0.25 11.48 0.12
CA ARG A 115 -0.04 11.39 1.56
C ARG A 115 1.23 11.17 2.36
N TRP A 116 2.14 10.35 1.85
CA TRP A 116 3.45 10.15 2.47
C TRP A 116 4.32 11.40 2.43
N CYS A 117 4.26 12.20 1.36
CA CYS A 117 4.94 13.51 1.34
C CYS A 117 4.40 14.48 2.39
N ASP A 118 3.09 14.41 2.72
CA ASP A 118 2.45 15.28 3.71
C ASP A 118 2.98 15.05 5.15
N TYR A 119 3.49 13.84 5.46
CA TYR A 119 4.15 13.54 6.74
C TYR A 119 5.57 14.14 6.85
N GLY A 120 6.07 14.72 5.78
CA GLY A 120 7.42 15.23 5.67
C GLY A 120 8.38 14.23 5.03
N MET A 121 9.37 14.76 4.32
CA MET A 121 10.32 13.91 3.62
C MET A 121 11.37 13.37 4.60
N PRO A 122 11.49 12.05 4.73
CA PRO A 122 12.50 11.45 5.60
C PRO A 122 13.91 11.71 5.05
N LYS A 123 14.89 11.84 5.94
CA LYS A 123 16.30 11.91 5.55
C LYS A 123 16.78 10.58 4.97
N ASP A 124 16.19 9.48 5.41
CA ASP A 124 16.41 8.13 4.92
C ASP A 124 15.10 7.61 4.34
N ALA A 125 14.83 7.96 3.09
CA ALA A 125 13.62 7.53 2.39
C ALA A 125 13.63 6.00 2.16
N GLU A 126 14.78 5.40 1.87
CA GLU A 126 14.91 3.97 1.62
C GLU A 126 14.57 3.14 2.86
N GLY A 127 15.12 3.52 4.03
CA GLY A 127 14.82 2.83 5.28
C GLY A 127 13.35 2.92 5.68
N VAL A 128 12.73 4.09 5.49
CA VAL A 128 11.30 4.30 5.77
C VAL A 128 10.44 3.44 4.82
N VAL A 129 10.73 3.47 3.53
CA VAL A 129 10.01 2.68 2.52
C VAL A 129 10.16 1.18 2.78
N ARG A 130 11.35 0.71 3.13
CA ARG A 130 11.60 -0.70 3.44
C ARG A 130 10.80 -1.16 4.66
N ASN A 131 10.71 -0.33 5.71
CA ASN A 131 9.89 -0.62 6.89
C ASN A 131 8.40 -0.64 6.55
N LEU A 132 7.92 0.31 5.75
CA LEU A 132 6.54 0.35 5.30
C LEU A 132 6.17 -0.89 4.48
N LEU A 133 7.01 -1.26 3.51
CA LEU A 133 6.79 -2.48 2.74
C LEU A 133 6.77 -3.73 3.64
N ALA A 134 7.66 -3.80 4.64
CA ALA A 134 7.66 -4.91 5.59
C ALA A 134 6.35 -4.96 6.40
N HIS A 135 5.83 -3.82 6.83
CA HIS A 135 4.56 -3.71 7.55
C HIS A 135 3.40 -4.20 6.67
N GLU A 136 3.22 -3.64 5.48
CA GLU A 136 2.12 -4.00 4.60
C GLU A 136 2.21 -5.46 4.09
N MET A 137 3.42 -5.95 3.82
CA MET A 137 3.61 -7.35 3.45
C MET A 137 3.27 -8.29 4.61
N THR A 138 3.46 -7.86 5.86
CA THR A 138 3.03 -8.64 7.03
C THR A 138 1.52 -8.82 7.03
N HIS A 139 0.74 -7.76 6.76
CA HIS A 139 -0.71 -7.86 6.59
C HIS A 139 -1.09 -8.87 5.49
N ALA A 140 -0.45 -8.75 4.31
CA ALA A 140 -0.69 -9.66 3.20
C ALA A 140 -0.43 -11.14 3.56
N PHE A 141 0.63 -11.41 4.32
CA PHE A 141 1.00 -12.78 4.72
C PHE A 141 0.13 -13.31 5.85
N ILE A 142 -0.27 -12.47 6.79
CA ILE A 142 -1.25 -12.82 7.82
C ILE A 142 -2.58 -13.19 7.16
N ALA A 143 -3.08 -12.36 6.25
CA ALA A 143 -4.32 -12.62 5.52
C ALA A 143 -4.27 -13.91 4.69
N ALA A 144 -3.11 -14.25 4.13
CA ALA A 144 -2.92 -15.49 3.38
C ALA A 144 -2.85 -16.74 4.29
N ARG A 145 -2.28 -16.60 5.49
CA ARG A 145 -2.04 -17.71 6.42
C ARG A 145 -3.18 -17.94 7.41
N CYS A 146 -3.85 -16.86 7.79
CA CYS A 146 -4.92 -16.85 8.80
C CYS A 146 -6.15 -16.14 8.24
N PRO A 147 -6.80 -16.69 7.18
CA PRO A 147 -7.94 -16.04 6.52
C PRO A 147 -9.13 -15.80 7.47
N GLU A 148 -9.23 -16.56 8.56
CA GLU A 148 -10.24 -16.36 9.59
C GLU A 148 -10.01 -15.06 10.39
N ALA A 149 -8.78 -14.65 10.63
CA ALA A 149 -8.46 -13.38 11.28
C ALA A 149 -8.77 -12.19 10.36
N ASP A 150 -8.43 -12.32 9.08
CA ASP A 150 -8.76 -11.35 8.02
C ASP A 150 -10.29 -11.16 7.92
N ALA A 151 -11.04 -12.25 7.80
CA ALA A 151 -12.51 -12.24 7.76
C ALA A 151 -13.13 -11.66 9.05
N ALA A 152 -12.51 -11.89 10.21
CA ALA A 152 -12.98 -11.33 11.48
C ALA A 152 -12.75 -9.82 11.56
N ALA A 153 -11.64 -9.31 11.03
CA ALA A 153 -11.34 -7.87 10.98
C ALA A 153 -12.36 -7.11 10.11
N ASP A 154 -12.82 -7.72 9.00
CA ASP A 154 -13.84 -7.16 8.11
C ASP A 154 -15.28 -7.36 8.58
N GLY A 155 -15.47 -8.17 9.61
CA GLY A 155 -16.79 -8.54 10.14
C GLY A 155 -17.58 -7.38 10.74
N LYS A 156 -18.91 -7.57 10.82
CA LYS A 156 -19.83 -6.61 11.47
C LYS A 156 -19.97 -6.84 12.98
N ASP A 157 -19.60 -8.01 13.47
CA ASP A 157 -19.64 -8.33 14.89
C ASP A 157 -18.44 -7.69 15.59
N TYR A 158 -18.72 -6.88 16.59
CA TYR A 158 -17.71 -6.05 17.26
C TYR A 158 -16.59 -6.86 17.90
N ARG A 159 -16.89 -7.98 18.51
CA ARG A 159 -15.91 -8.75 19.29
C ARG A 159 -14.94 -9.52 18.39
N PRO A 160 -15.38 -10.33 17.44
CA PRO A 160 -14.48 -10.96 16.46
C PRO A 160 -13.72 -9.93 15.63
N LYS A 161 -14.34 -8.80 15.28
CA LYS A 161 -13.67 -7.71 14.57
C LYS A 161 -12.52 -7.12 15.38
N LEU A 162 -12.72 -6.85 16.68
CA LEU A 162 -11.68 -6.33 17.55
C LEU A 162 -10.52 -7.33 17.70
N ASP A 163 -10.83 -8.62 17.87
CA ASP A 163 -9.81 -9.67 17.96
C ASP A 163 -9.01 -9.79 16.65
N GLY A 164 -9.67 -9.70 15.49
CA GLY A 164 -9.02 -9.69 14.17
C GLY A 164 -8.11 -8.47 13.97
N LEU A 165 -8.60 -7.27 14.29
CA LEU A 165 -7.78 -6.05 14.21
C LEU A 165 -6.57 -6.11 15.14
N THR A 166 -6.72 -6.59 16.38
CA THR A 166 -5.60 -6.77 17.31
C THR A 166 -4.57 -7.76 16.76
N PHE A 167 -5.00 -8.82 16.11
CA PHE A 167 -4.09 -9.78 15.48
C PHE A 167 -3.30 -9.16 14.32
N HIS A 168 -3.92 -8.29 13.53
CA HIS A 168 -3.27 -7.63 12.40
C HIS A 168 -2.32 -6.49 12.82
N GLU A 169 -2.71 -5.71 13.84
CA GLU A 169 -1.99 -4.49 14.24
C GLU A 169 -1.06 -4.69 15.45
N GLY A 170 -1.20 -5.80 16.16
CA GLY A 170 -0.42 -6.11 17.37
C GLY A 170 0.90 -6.75 17.11
#